data_7abea12f37de3438a39e236d82920717
#
_entry.id   7abea12f37de3438a39e236d82920717
#
_cell.length_a   1.000
_cell.length_b   1.000
_cell.length_c   1.000
_cell.angle_alpha   90.00
_cell.angle_beta   90.00
_cell.angle_gamma   90.00
#
_symmetry.space_group_name_H-M   'P 1'
#
loop_
_entity.id
_entity.type
_entity.pdbx_description
1 polymer ?
#
loop_
_entity_poly.entity_id
_entity_poly.type
_entity_poly.pdbx_seq_one_letter_code
_entity_poly.pdbx_strand_id
1 'polypeptide(L)'
;VVANAPADRIRHPEKPMAGVNPARWLDAMQTADPYPIRAFITCNNPLSAWPHQDRVREAFKSLDLLVHIELFANETSAYADYVLPAATGVEKGEISRASEDRRVVWIDKVIEPPGQAKADGWIWIELGKRFGFDDVLQDKYKDSALFWDEMCINDPWMKGCTQKRLHSVPWRWVRVPVTDEDAPEIETLHLEGTTALGSPEGHRFPTKSGKLEFWSPAQEAKFQALGFSALPEFYTDREQLIDLPYAVRTADGTAVRSPFAKTPADTVTSRIVQPDANSPARALKARGFDMQLITGRPAAPHFHSWTHYAWQAQEMWPDLYVQIHPAKAAALGIEDGREVTVETDHGQIRARAWLHAGIRLDTVFIPIGWDRAQPFHPWPSVNHLTDETQRDPLSDHANLKGYMCRVSARSP
;
A
#
# COMPACT_ATOMS: atom_id res chain seq x y z
N VAL A 1 4.67 9.50 16.91
CA VAL A 1 3.55 10.22 17.55
C VAL A 1 3.35 9.71 18.98
N VAL A 2 3.25 8.38 19.19
CA VAL A 2 3.09 7.84 20.55
C VAL A 2 4.29 8.10 21.45
N ALA A 3 5.52 8.11 20.89
CA ALA A 3 6.74 8.34 21.66
C ALA A 3 6.87 9.73 22.29
N ASN A 4 6.12 10.72 21.79
CA ASN A 4 6.17 12.10 22.26
C ASN A 4 4.93 12.51 23.07
N ALA A 5 3.95 11.61 23.22
CA ALA A 5 2.80 11.91 24.05
C ALA A 5 3.15 11.79 25.54
N PRO A 6 2.64 12.68 26.41
CA PRO A 6 2.78 12.53 27.85
C PRO A 6 2.30 11.16 28.33
N ALA A 7 3.03 10.52 29.21
CA ALA A 7 2.76 9.15 29.65
C ALA A 7 1.35 8.96 30.26
N ASP A 8 0.81 10.00 30.89
CA ASP A 8 -0.54 10.03 31.45
C ASP A 8 -1.65 10.09 30.39
N ARG A 9 -1.31 10.42 29.14
CA ARG A 9 -2.23 10.48 28.00
C ARG A 9 -2.13 9.27 27.07
N ILE A 10 -1.21 8.34 27.33
CA ILE A 10 -1.08 7.09 26.58
C ILE A 10 -1.93 6.02 27.26
N ARG A 11 -2.96 5.56 26.55
CA ARG A 11 -3.74 4.39 26.97
C ARG A 11 -3.19 3.13 26.32
N HIS A 12 -3.18 2.03 27.07
CA HIS A 12 -2.71 0.71 26.60
C HIS A 12 -1.31 0.72 25.98
N PRO A 13 -0.29 1.34 26.60
CA PRO A 13 1.06 1.40 26.05
C PRO A 13 1.69 0.00 25.87
N GLU A 14 1.21 -0.99 26.61
CA GLU A 14 1.65 -2.38 26.55
C GLU A 14 1.13 -3.14 25.32
N LYS A 15 0.08 -2.63 24.67
CA LYS A 15 -0.55 -3.25 23.49
C LYS A 15 -0.82 -2.23 22.37
N PRO A 16 0.20 -1.51 21.90
CA PRO A 16 0.00 -0.50 20.87
C PRO A 16 -0.38 -1.18 19.56
N MET A 17 -1.44 -0.70 18.89
CA MET A 17 -1.83 -1.13 17.55
C MET A 17 -1.39 -0.15 16.46
N ALA A 18 -0.58 0.85 16.79
CA ALA A 18 -0.07 1.81 15.82
C ALA A 18 0.85 1.12 14.81
N GLY A 19 0.60 1.35 13.52
CA GLY A 19 1.40 0.79 12.44
C GLY A 19 1.16 -0.70 12.13
N VAL A 20 0.14 -1.31 12.72
CA VAL A 20 -0.22 -2.70 12.39
C VAL A 20 -1.04 -2.79 11.10
N ASN A 21 -1.09 -3.98 10.55
CA ASN A 21 -1.88 -4.28 9.36
C ASN A 21 -3.38 -4.06 9.60
N PRO A 22 -4.13 -3.55 8.61
CA PRO A 22 -5.59 -3.38 8.69
C PRO A 22 -6.35 -4.62 9.17
N ALA A 23 -5.90 -5.82 8.84
CA ALA A 23 -6.52 -7.06 9.29
C ALA A 23 -6.57 -7.18 10.84
N ARG A 24 -5.57 -6.65 11.54
CA ARG A 24 -5.58 -6.61 13.02
C ARG A 24 -6.61 -5.64 13.57
N TRP A 25 -6.85 -4.54 12.88
CA TRP A 25 -7.93 -3.63 13.26
C TRP A 25 -9.29 -4.28 13.07
N LEU A 26 -9.49 -5.02 11.97
CA LEU A 26 -10.73 -5.78 11.75
C LEU A 26 -10.93 -6.84 12.86
N ASP A 27 -9.88 -7.56 13.25
CA ASP A 27 -9.91 -8.50 14.37
C ASP A 27 -10.39 -7.79 15.65
N ALA A 28 -9.76 -6.66 16.00
CA ALA A 28 -10.07 -5.92 17.22
C ALA A 28 -11.49 -5.29 17.20
N MET A 29 -11.97 -4.82 16.04
CA MET A 29 -13.33 -4.32 15.86
C MET A 29 -14.37 -5.42 16.13
N GLN A 30 -14.10 -6.65 15.67
CA GLN A 30 -15.08 -7.76 15.75
C GLN A 30 -14.95 -8.63 16.98
N THR A 31 -13.74 -8.81 17.51
CA THR A 31 -13.46 -9.74 18.62
C THR A 31 -13.11 -9.07 19.94
N ALA A 32 -12.85 -7.76 19.91
CA ALA A 32 -12.32 -6.99 21.04
C ALA A 32 -10.93 -7.44 21.54
N ASP A 33 -10.19 -8.20 20.74
CA ASP A 33 -8.81 -8.62 21.05
C ASP A 33 -7.80 -7.84 20.19
N PRO A 34 -6.78 -7.20 20.76
CA PRO A 34 -6.38 -7.13 22.18
C PRO A 34 -7.20 -6.16 23.05
N TYR A 35 -8.04 -5.33 22.45
CA TYR A 35 -9.01 -4.46 23.10
C TYR A 35 -10.08 -4.01 22.08
N PRO A 36 -11.27 -3.61 22.52
CA PRO A 36 -12.33 -3.21 21.60
C PRO A 36 -12.02 -1.89 20.90
N ILE A 37 -12.09 -1.89 19.58
CA ILE A 37 -12.15 -0.68 18.77
C ILE A 37 -13.63 -0.35 18.55
N ARG A 38 -14.12 0.71 19.20
CA ARG A 38 -15.51 1.14 19.13
C ARG A 38 -15.70 2.38 18.25
N ALA A 39 -14.66 3.19 18.12
CA ALA A 39 -14.63 4.36 17.25
C ALA A 39 -13.42 4.27 16.32
N PHE A 40 -13.63 4.62 15.06
CA PHE A 40 -12.56 4.60 14.05
C PHE A 40 -12.63 5.85 13.17
N ILE A 41 -11.50 6.51 13.00
CA ILE A 41 -11.34 7.62 12.06
C ILE A 41 -10.45 7.13 10.94
N THR A 42 -10.93 7.20 9.71
CA THR A 42 -10.18 6.75 8.54
C THR A 42 -10.11 7.80 7.45
N CYS A 43 -9.05 7.73 6.67
CA CYS A 43 -8.86 8.49 5.44
C CYS A 43 -8.78 7.50 4.27
N ASN A 44 -8.82 8.00 3.05
CA ASN A 44 -8.80 7.21 1.83
C ASN A 44 -10.04 6.30 1.68
N ASN A 45 -9.89 5.20 0.98
CA ASN A 45 -11.00 4.28 0.69
C ASN A 45 -10.68 2.84 1.11
N PRO A 46 -10.81 2.48 2.40
CA PRO A 46 -10.64 1.11 2.87
C PRO A 46 -11.48 0.08 2.10
N LEU A 47 -12.70 0.42 1.69
CA LEU A 47 -13.56 -0.45 0.89
C LEU A 47 -13.11 -0.61 -0.57
N SER A 48 -12.06 0.05 -1.00
CA SER A 48 -11.37 -0.24 -2.25
C SER A 48 -10.00 -0.90 -2.01
N ALA A 49 -9.33 -0.56 -0.89
CA ALA A 49 -7.93 -0.88 -0.67
C ALA A 49 -7.68 -2.12 0.20
N TRP A 50 -8.54 -2.41 1.18
CA TRP A 50 -8.31 -3.52 2.11
C TRP A 50 -8.84 -4.84 1.54
N PRO A 51 -8.22 -5.98 1.88
CA PRO A 51 -8.71 -7.29 1.44
C PRO A 51 -10.03 -7.65 2.15
N HIS A 52 -10.69 -8.68 1.66
CA HIS A 52 -11.92 -9.24 2.22
C HIS A 52 -13.02 -8.20 2.46
N GLN A 53 -13.46 -7.59 1.40
CA GLN A 53 -14.36 -6.43 1.41
C GLN A 53 -15.64 -6.62 2.25
N ASP A 54 -16.22 -7.82 2.26
CA ASP A 54 -17.43 -8.07 3.02
C ASP A 54 -17.16 -8.06 4.53
N ARG A 55 -16.02 -8.57 4.96
CA ARG A 55 -15.58 -8.48 6.35
C ARG A 55 -15.32 -7.03 6.78
N VAL A 56 -14.73 -6.22 5.90
CA VAL A 56 -14.53 -4.78 6.18
C VAL A 56 -15.86 -4.09 6.41
N ARG A 57 -16.87 -4.38 5.59
CA ARG A 57 -18.22 -3.81 5.76
C ARG A 57 -18.85 -4.21 7.09
N GLU A 58 -18.76 -5.49 7.44
CA GLU A 58 -19.31 -5.97 8.73
C GLU A 58 -18.56 -5.38 9.92
N ALA A 59 -17.24 -5.24 9.84
CA ALA A 59 -16.44 -4.59 10.89
C ALA A 59 -16.83 -3.10 11.06
N PHE A 60 -17.02 -2.37 9.95
CA PHE A 60 -17.45 -0.97 10.03
C PHE A 60 -18.87 -0.81 10.61
N LYS A 61 -19.79 -1.72 10.30
CA LYS A 61 -21.13 -1.72 10.90
C LYS A 61 -21.13 -2.02 12.39
N SER A 62 -20.09 -2.69 12.91
CA SER A 62 -19.98 -3.01 14.34
C SER A 62 -19.44 -1.87 15.19
N LEU A 63 -18.96 -0.79 14.58
CA LEU A 63 -18.46 0.39 15.27
C LEU A 63 -19.60 1.24 15.86
N ASP A 64 -19.33 1.87 16.99
CA ASP A 64 -20.23 2.89 17.55
C ASP A 64 -20.09 4.23 16.82
N LEU A 65 -18.91 4.47 16.22
CA LEU A 65 -18.62 5.69 15.48
C LEU A 65 -17.59 5.41 14.39
N LEU A 66 -17.93 5.73 13.15
CA LEU A 66 -17.02 5.80 12.03
C LEU A 66 -16.96 7.22 11.45
N VAL A 67 -15.79 7.83 11.48
CA VAL A 67 -15.55 9.13 10.85
C VAL A 67 -14.66 8.94 9.63
N HIS A 68 -15.07 9.50 8.51
CA HIS A 68 -14.33 9.44 7.25
C HIS A 68 -13.86 10.82 6.82
N ILE A 69 -12.54 10.99 6.65
CA ILE A 69 -11.91 12.22 6.14
C ILE A 69 -11.47 11.95 4.72
N GLU A 70 -12.09 12.61 3.74
CA GLU A 70 -11.82 12.29 2.34
C GLU A 70 -12.09 13.47 1.39
N LEU A 71 -11.44 13.45 0.24
CA LEU A 71 -11.63 14.41 -0.85
C LEU A 71 -12.95 14.20 -1.61
N PHE A 72 -13.30 12.95 -1.84
CA PHE A 72 -14.50 12.52 -2.56
C PHE A 72 -15.29 11.52 -1.73
N ALA A 73 -16.60 11.70 -1.66
CA ALA A 73 -17.47 10.69 -1.08
C ALA A 73 -17.34 9.39 -1.88
N ASN A 74 -16.83 8.34 -1.25
CA ASN A 74 -16.59 7.03 -1.84
C ASN A 74 -17.40 5.94 -1.12
N GLU A 75 -17.18 4.66 -1.46
CA GLU A 75 -17.94 3.56 -0.86
C GLU A 75 -17.79 3.50 0.66
N THR A 76 -16.62 3.86 1.20
CA THR A 76 -16.40 3.94 2.65
C THR A 76 -17.26 5.02 3.31
N SER A 77 -17.49 6.14 2.63
CA SER A 77 -18.34 7.24 3.14
C SER A 77 -19.78 6.79 3.42
N ALA A 78 -20.28 5.80 2.68
CA ALA A 78 -21.63 5.28 2.88
C ALA A 78 -21.82 4.52 4.21
N TYR A 79 -20.73 4.15 4.88
CA TYR A 79 -20.73 3.50 6.19
C TYR A 79 -20.39 4.45 7.33
N ALA A 80 -19.90 5.66 7.02
CA ALA A 80 -19.48 6.62 8.02
C ALA A 80 -20.67 7.37 8.63
N ASP A 81 -20.60 7.60 9.95
CA ASP A 81 -21.55 8.45 10.68
C ASP A 81 -21.29 9.93 10.36
N TYR A 82 -20.01 10.28 10.15
CA TYR A 82 -19.58 11.62 9.75
C TYR A 82 -18.57 11.55 8.63
N VAL A 83 -18.79 12.36 7.59
CA VAL A 83 -17.83 12.60 6.51
C VAL A 83 -17.30 14.02 6.63
N LEU A 84 -15.99 14.15 6.82
CA LEU A 84 -15.31 15.44 6.93
C LEU A 84 -14.58 15.71 5.61
N PRO A 85 -14.96 16.74 4.87
CA PRO A 85 -14.34 17.03 3.58
C PRO A 85 -12.92 17.56 3.76
N ALA A 86 -11.96 16.90 3.10
CA ALA A 86 -10.56 17.27 3.09
C ALA A 86 -10.22 18.25 1.95
N ALA A 87 -9.22 19.08 2.15
CA ALA A 87 -8.66 19.96 1.13
C ALA A 87 -7.47 19.30 0.42
N THR A 88 -7.34 19.51 -0.89
CA THR A 88 -6.19 19.09 -1.70
C THR A 88 -4.94 19.93 -1.39
N GLY A 89 -3.75 19.48 -1.85
CA GLY A 89 -2.50 20.20 -1.64
C GLY A 89 -2.52 21.63 -2.14
N VAL A 90 -3.12 21.89 -3.31
CA VAL A 90 -3.22 23.23 -3.89
C VAL A 90 -4.25 24.13 -3.20
N GLU A 91 -5.09 23.57 -2.35
CA GLU A 91 -6.11 24.28 -1.58
C GLU A 91 -5.66 24.60 -0.14
N LYS A 92 -4.59 24.00 0.35
CA LYS A 92 -4.12 24.18 1.72
C LYS A 92 -2.65 24.58 1.85
N GLY A 93 -1.81 24.28 0.87
CA GLY A 93 -0.37 24.25 1.00
C GLY A 93 0.10 23.01 1.76
N GLU A 94 1.10 22.29 1.24
CA GLU A 94 1.59 21.08 1.89
C GLU A 94 3.01 20.73 1.50
N ILE A 95 3.59 19.80 2.27
CA ILE A 95 4.85 19.15 1.95
C ILE A 95 4.57 17.88 1.13
N SER A 96 5.34 17.73 0.06
CA SER A 96 5.50 16.47 -0.66
C SER A 96 6.94 15.98 -0.59
N ARG A 97 7.15 14.68 -0.76
CA ARG A 97 8.48 14.06 -0.79
C ARG A 97 8.64 13.19 -2.01
N ALA A 98 9.70 13.43 -2.76
CA ALA A 98 10.19 12.53 -3.80
C ALA A 98 11.30 11.66 -3.20
N SER A 99 10.94 10.46 -2.75
CA SER A 99 11.84 9.56 -2.03
C SER A 99 12.96 9.02 -2.93
N GLU A 100 12.72 8.91 -4.23
CA GLU A 100 13.67 8.39 -5.21
C GLU A 100 14.93 9.26 -5.34
N ASP A 101 14.79 10.58 -5.18
CA ASP A 101 15.92 11.51 -5.23
C ASP A 101 16.05 12.38 -3.98
N ARG A 102 15.40 11.98 -2.90
CA ARG A 102 15.50 12.61 -1.57
C ARG A 102 15.05 14.06 -1.52
N ARG A 103 14.09 14.48 -2.33
CA ARG A 103 13.59 15.85 -2.31
C ARG A 103 12.45 16.02 -1.31
N VAL A 104 12.49 17.13 -0.59
CA VAL A 104 11.36 17.71 0.14
C VAL A 104 10.87 18.90 -0.66
N VAL A 105 9.61 18.90 -1.02
CA VAL A 105 8.98 19.88 -1.91
C VAL A 105 7.87 20.60 -1.17
N TRP A 106 7.80 21.91 -1.27
CA TRP A 106 6.66 22.69 -0.81
C TRP A 106 5.72 22.98 -1.98
N ILE A 107 4.45 22.69 -1.78
CA ILE A 107 3.36 23.05 -2.69
C ILE A 107 2.62 24.24 -2.08
N ASP A 108 2.63 25.38 -2.75
CA ASP A 108 1.91 26.58 -2.29
C ASP A 108 0.40 26.38 -2.41
N LYS A 109 -0.34 26.98 -1.50
CA LYS A 109 -1.78 27.16 -1.65
C LYS A 109 -2.04 28.09 -2.84
N VAL A 110 -2.87 27.66 -3.78
CA VAL A 110 -3.18 28.38 -5.02
C VAL A 110 -4.63 28.84 -5.06
N ILE A 111 -5.54 28.04 -4.51
CA ILE A 111 -6.98 28.30 -4.49
C ILE A 111 -7.56 28.04 -3.09
N GLU A 112 -8.74 28.61 -2.82
CA GLU A 112 -9.49 28.30 -1.61
C GLU A 112 -10.17 26.94 -1.70
N PRO A 113 -10.20 26.17 -0.60
CA PRO A 113 -10.92 24.89 -0.58
C PRO A 113 -12.42 25.11 -0.76
N PRO A 114 -13.12 24.22 -1.49
CA PRO A 114 -14.54 24.36 -1.72
C PRO A 114 -15.37 24.08 -0.47
N GLY A 115 -16.47 24.79 -0.30
CA GLY A 115 -17.46 24.54 0.76
C GLY A 115 -16.88 24.49 2.16
N GLN A 116 -17.01 23.36 2.83
CA GLN A 116 -16.51 23.16 4.20
C GLN A 116 -15.18 22.41 4.26
N ALA A 117 -14.53 22.14 3.13
CA ALA A 117 -13.28 21.40 3.09
C ALA A 117 -12.18 22.10 3.90
N LYS A 118 -11.42 21.32 4.65
CA LYS A 118 -10.32 21.77 5.50
C LYS A 118 -9.08 20.92 5.30
N ALA A 119 -7.92 21.50 5.57
CA ALA A 119 -6.68 20.75 5.66
C ALA A 119 -6.79 19.66 6.73
N ASP A 120 -6.22 18.47 6.48
CA ASP A 120 -6.21 17.37 7.47
C ASP A 120 -5.61 17.83 8.81
N GLY A 121 -4.51 18.60 8.78
CA GLY A 121 -3.91 19.18 9.98
C GLY A 121 -4.89 20.06 10.78
N TRP A 122 -5.70 20.85 10.08
CA TRP A 122 -6.74 21.67 10.72
C TRP A 122 -7.78 20.78 11.43
N ILE A 123 -8.22 19.70 10.77
CA ILE A 123 -9.21 18.76 11.33
C ILE A 123 -8.64 18.08 12.58
N TRP A 124 -7.39 17.59 12.52
CA TRP A 124 -6.75 16.95 13.66
C TRP A 124 -6.50 17.89 14.83
N ILE A 125 -6.16 19.16 14.58
CA ILE A 125 -6.00 20.17 15.62
C ILE A 125 -7.33 20.43 16.33
N GLU A 126 -8.41 20.61 15.57
CA GLU A 126 -9.73 20.81 16.13
C GLU A 126 -10.22 19.63 16.97
N LEU A 127 -9.98 18.42 16.50
CA LEU A 127 -10.30 17.20 17.25
C LEU A 127 -9.45 17.10 18.52
N GLY A 128 -8.15 17.29 18.40
CA GLY A 128 -7.23 17.18 19.54
C GLY A 128 -7.53 18.19 20.65
N LYS A 129 -7.89 19.42 20.30
CA LYS A 129 -8.34 20.44 21.28
C LYS A 129 -9.57 19.95 22.06
N ARG A 130 -10.54 19.31 21.40
CA ARG A 130 -11.72 18.74 22.07
C ARG A 130 -11.40 17.56 23.00
N PHE A 131 -10.23 16.96 22.80
CA PHE A 131 -9.67 15.93 23.70
C PHE A 131 -8.74 16.51 24.78
N GLY A 132 -8.63 17.84 24.91
CA GLY A 132 -7.84 18.48 25.92
C GLY A 132 -6.34 18.59 25.61
N PHE A 133 -5.97 18.64 24.32
CA PHE A 133 -4.59 18.82 23.86
C PHE A 133 -4.30 20.27 23.41
N ASP A 134 -5.00 21.26 23.95
CA ASP A 134 -4.87 22.68 23.57
C ASP A 134 -3.45 23.24 23.81
N ASP A 135 -2.75 22.69 24.80
CA ASP A 135 -1.39 23.07 25.15
C ASP A 135 -0.37 22.70 24.05
N VAL A 136 -0.65 21.62 23.32
CA VAL A 136 0.20 21.12 22.24
C VAL A 136 -0.35 21.52 20.86
N LEU A 137 -1.64 21.35 20.63
CA LEU A 137 -2.32 21.59 19.34
C LEU A 137 -2.96 22.98 19.33
N GLN A 138 -2.12 24.01 19.21
CA GLN A 138 -2.53 25.41 19.21
C GLN A 138 -3.14 25.82 17.86
N ASP A 139 -4.01 26.82 17.86
CA ASP A 139 -4.68 27.34 16.65
C ASP A 139 -3.71 27.82 15.57
N LYS A 140 -2.53 28.33 15.97
CA LYS A 140 -1.50 28.74 14.99
C LYS A 140 -1.07 27.63 14.04
N TYR A 141 -1.15 26.36 14.47
CA TYR A 141 -0.77 25.21 13.66
C TYR A 141 -1.82 24.81 12.62
N LYS A 142 -2.97 25.50 12.58
CA LYS A 142 -3.90 25.42 11.46
C LYS A 142 -3.31 25.99 10.17
N ASP A 143 -2.29 26.85 10.29
CA ASP A 143 -1.41 27.23 9.20
C ASP A 143 -0.45 26.09 8.89
N SER A 144 -0.50 25.57 7.68
CA SER A 144 0.29 24.40 7.25
C SER A 144 1.80 24.68 7.28
N ALA A 145 2.22 25.93 7.03
CA ALA A 145 3.62 26.33 7.06
C ALA A 145 4.17 26.33 8.49
N LEU A 146 3.44 26.93 9.43
CA LEU A 146 3.81 26.92 10.85
C LEU A 146 3.77 25.50 11.42
N PHE A 147 2.78 24.71 11.05
CA PHE A 147 2.71 23.30 11.45
C PHE A 147 3.94 22.52 10.97
N TRP A 148 4.36 22.74 9.74
CA TRP A 148 5.57 22.13 9.21
C TRP A 148 6.81 22.58 9.98
N ASP A 149 7.06 23.86 10.08
CA ASP A 149 8.29 24.41 10.66
C ASP A 149 8.45 24.10 12.17
N GLU A 150 7.37 24.11 12.93
CA GLU A 150 7.44 23.94 14.39
C GLU A 150 7.15 22.52 14.86
N MET A 151 6.35 21.74 14.12
CA MET A 151 5.88 20.43 14.57
C MET A 151 6.45 19.25 13.77
N CYS A 152 6.76 19.43 12.48
CA CYS A 152 7.09 18.30 11.61
C CYS A 152 8.57 18.14 11.33
N ILE A 153 9.36 19.21 11.19
CA ILE A 153 10.78 19.15 10.82
C ILE A 153 11.74 18.79 11.97
N ASN A 154 11.26 18.05 12.95
CA ASN A 154 12.10 17.59 14.07
C ASN A 154 13.04 16.43 13.69
N ASP A 155 12.85 15.81 12.53
CA ASP A 155 13.75 14.80 11.99
C ASP A 155 15.11 15.46 11.63
N PRO A 156 16.24 14.96 12.17
CA PRO A 156 17.56 15.49 11.88
C PRO A 156 17.89 15.60 10.39
N TRP A 157 17.30 14.75 9.55
CA TRP A 157 17.51 14.76 8.11
C TRP A 157 16.83 15.93 7.40
N MET A 158 15.79 16.51 8.01
CA MET A 158 14.94 17.51 7.41
C MET A 158 14.95 18.86 8.13
N LYS A 159 15.70 19.02 9.21
CA LYS A 159 15.72 20.27 9.99
C LYS A 159 15.99 21.53 9.20
N GLY A 160 16.77 21.41 8.12
CA GLY A 160 17.03 22.51 7.21
C GLY A 160 15.95 22.79 6.18
N CYS A 161 14.90 21.99 6.09
CA CYS A 161 13.81 22.17 5.12
C CYS A 161 12.74 23.15 5.63
N THR A 162 13.17 24.29 6.20
CA THR A 162 12.24 25.33 6.66
C THR A 162 11.48 25.97 5.51
N GLN A 163 10.32 26.55 5.81
CA GLN A 163 9.54 27.33 4.85
C GLN A 163 10.38 28.43 4.21
N LYS A 164 11.19 29.14 5.02
CA LYS A 164 12.11 30.16 4.52
C LYS A 164 13.07 29.59 3.47
N ARG A 165 13.69 28.45 3.74
CA ARG A 165 14.61 27.81 2.79
C ARG A 165 13.91 27.30 1.54
N LEU A 166 12.80 26.60 1.69
CA LEU A 166 12.03 26.10 0.56
C LEU A 166 11.53 27.22 -0.36
N HIS A 167 11.18 28.39 0.21
CA HIS A 167 10.78 29.56 -0.56
C HIS A 167 11.96 30.34 -1.17
N SER A 168 13.18 30.18 -0.65
CA SER A 168 14.35 30.86 -1.20
C SER A 168 14.80 30.30 -2.56
N VAL A 169 14.37 29.09 -2.92
CA VAL A 169 14.71 28.45 -4.20
C VAL A 169 13.51 28.48 -5.15
N PRO A 170 13.74 28.79 -6.46
CA PRO A 170 12.66 28.94 -7.45
C PRO A 170 11.81 27.69 -7.64
N TRP A 171 12.40 26.52 -7.50
CA TRP A 171 11.76 25.22 -7.66
C TRP A 171 11.08 24.68 -6.41
N ARG A 172 11.09 25.40 -5.28
CA ARG A 172 10.42 25.04 -4.04
C ARG A 172 10.77 23.66 -3.45
N TRP A 173 11.95 23.14 -3.73
CA TRP A 173 12.41 21.89 -3.14
C TRP A 173 13.87 21.94 -2.71
N VAL A 174 14.21 21.11 -1.73
CA VAL A 174 15.55 20.93 -1.18
C VAL A 174 15.84 19.44 -1.07
N ARG A 175 17.05 19.02 -1.42
CA ARG A 175 17.46 17.62 -1.28
C ARG A 175 18.00 17.36 0.12
N VAL A 176 17.42 16.35 0.78
CA VAL A 176 17.84 15.93 2.13
C VAL A 176 18.96 14.88 2.06
N PRO A 177 19.82 14.76 3.11
CA PRO A 177 19.71 15.41 4.41
C PRO A 177 20.21 16.84 4.39
N VAL A 178 19.52 17.70 5.12
CA VAL A 178 19.95 19.06 5.48
C VAL A 178 19.68 19.27 6.95
N THR A 179 20.74 19.38 7.73
CA THR A 179 20.71 19.40 9.19
C THR A 179 20.28 20.74 9.80
N ASP A 180 20.44 21.81 9.04
CA ASP A 180 20.06 23.16 9.39
C ASP A 180 19.72 23.97 8.13
N GLU A 181 19.24 25.19 8.30
CA GLU A 181 18.75 26.03 7.21
C GLU A 181 19.85 26.42 6.22
N ASP A 182 21.08 26.54 6.68
CA ASP A 182 22.23 26.97 5.86
C ASP A 182 23.10 25.78 5.38
N ALA A 183 22.79 24.55 5.81
CA ALA A 183 23.54 23.38 5.41
C ALA A 183 23.50 23.15 3.89
N PRO A 184 24.63 22.86 3.24
CA PRO A 184 24.63 22.57 1.81
C PRO A 184 23.85 21.29 1.49
N GLU A 185 23.22 21.24 0.31
CA GLU A 185 22.62 20.00 -0.20
C GLU A 185 23.72 18.98 -0.54
N ILE A 186 23.45 17.71 -0.22
CA ILE A 186 24.34 16.59 -0.54
C ILE A 186 23.86 15.96 -1.84
N GLU A 187 24.62 16.13 -2.90
CA GLU A 187 24.27 15.65 -4.24
C GLU A 187 24.62 14.17 -4.48
N THR A 188 25.51 13.61 -3.68
CA THR A 188 25.97 12.23 -3.87
C THR A 188 24.92 11.19 -3.53
N LEU A 189 24.98 10.04 -4.21
CA LEU A 189 24.10 8.90 -3.94
C LEU A 189 24.39 8.31 -2.54
N HIS A 190 23.32 7.95 -1.83
CA HIS A 190 23.42 7.27 -0.53
C HIS A 190 24.48 7.83 0.42
N LEU A 191 24.54 9.17 0.55
CA LEU A 191 25.46 9.82 1.45
C LEU A 191 26.95 9.48 1.16
N GLU A 192 27.31 9.25 -0.11
CA GLU A 192 28.69 9.01 -0.47
C GLU A 192 29.59 10.15 0.03
N GLY A 193 30.70 9.80 0.70
CA GLY A 193 31.58 10.79 1.31
C GLY A 193 31.05 11.44 2.60
N THR A 194 29.88 11.00 3.10
CA THR A 194 29.28 11.48 4.36
C THR A 194 29.01 10.33 5.31
N THR A 195 28.81 10.64 6.58
CA THR A 195 28.38 9.67 7.59
C THR A 195 26.86 9.63 7.71
N ALA A 196 26.29 8.48 8.07
CA ALA A 196 24.88 8.37 8.35
C ALA A 196 24.53 9.20 9.59
N LEU A 197 23.44 9.98 9.49
CA LEU A 197 22.91 10.71 10.64
C LEU A 197 22.52 9.74 11.77
N GLY A 198 22.97 10.03 12.98
CA GLY A 198 22.72 9.18 14.14
C GLY A 198 23.64 7.96 14.25
N SER A 199 24.62 7.81 13.39
CA SER A 199 25.65 6.78 13.55
C SER A 199 26.73 7.26 14.52
N PRO A 200 26.86 6.64 15.70
CA PRO A 200 27.86 7.04 16.69
C PRO A 200 29.29 6.75 16.23
N GLU A 201 29.49 5.78 15.34
CA GLU A 201 30.80 5.40 14.79
C GLU A 201 31.15 6.15 13.50
N GLY A 202 30.29 7.06 13.04
CA GLY A 202 30.50 7.77 11.78
C GLY A 202 30.37 6.88 10.55
N HIS A 203 29.58 5.83 10.62
CA HIS A 203 29.33 4.92 9.51
C HIS A 203 28.50 5.59 8.42
N ARG A 204 28.74 5.22 7.16
CA ARG A 204 27.96 5.68 6.00
C ARG A 204 26.52 5.18 6.05
N PHE A 205 26.28 3.99 6.54
CA PHE A 205 24.94 3.40 6.69
C PHE A 205 24.62 3.20 8.18
N PRO A 206 23.35 3.41 8.59
CA PRO A 206 22.92 3.21 9.98
C PRO A 206 22.70 1.72 10.30
N THR A 207 23.68 0.89 9.98
CA THR A 207 23.72 -0.55 10.22
C THR A 207 24.85 -0.88 11.17
N LYS A 208 24.84 -2.06 11.80
CA LYS A 208 25.91 -2.48 12.69
C LYS A 208 27.27 -2.59 12.00
N SER A 209 27.28 -2.97 10.73
CA SER A 209 28.49 -3.07 9.92
C SER A 209 28.95 -1.73 9.35
N GLY A 210 28.11 -0.68 9.42
CA GLY A 210 28.34 0.59 8.71
C GLY A 210 28.25 0.49 7.19
N LYS A 211 27.82 -0.65 6.68
CA LYS A 211 27.70 -0.96 5.24
C LYS A 211 26.28 -1.29 4.86
N LEU A 212 25.97 -1.27 3.58
CA LEU A 212 24.73 -1.83 3.06
C LEU A 212 24.72 -3.36 3.35
N GLU A 213 23.74 -3.82 4.13
CA GLU A 213 23.63 -5.22 4.52
C GLU A 213 22.62 -5.93 3.62
N PHE A 214 23.08 -6.91 2.84
CA PHE A 214 22.23 -7.84 2.09
C PHE A 214 21.77 -9.02 2.93
N TRP A 215 22.46 -9.28 4.01
CA TRP A 215 22.12 -10.25 5.04
C TRP A 215 22.31 -9.58 6.39
N SER A 216 21.32 -9.68 7.27
CA SER A 216 21.34 -9.06 8.59
C SER A 216 21.46 -10.13 9.68
N PRO A 217 22.62 -10.27 10.34
CA PRO A 217 22.76 -11.20 11.46
C PRO A 217 21.77 -10.93 12.60
N ALA A 218 21.39 -9.67 12.78
CA ALA A 218 20.44 -9.27 13.81
C ALA A 218 19.01 -9.79 13.54
N GLN A 219 18.68 -10.04 12.30
CA GLN A 219 17.37 -10.56 11.88
C GLN A 219 17.36 -12.08 11.71
N GLU A 220 18.52 -12.71 11.53
CA GLU A 220 18.64 -14.13 11.19
C GLU A 220 17.89 -15.04 12.17
N ALA A 221 18.07 -14.83 13.48
CA ALA A 221 17.40 -15.63 14.48
C ALA A 221 15.87 -15.51 14.43
N LYS A 222 15.35 -14.30 14.14
CA LYS A 222 13.92 -14.06 13.98
C LYS A 222 13.38 -14.77 12.73
N PHE A 223 14.09 -14.71 11.63
CA PHE A 223 13.70 -15.37 10.39
C PHE A 223 13.75 -16.89 10.52
N GLN A 224 14.83 -17.44 11.11
CA GLN A 224 14.97 -18.88 11.34
C GLN A 224 13.87 -19.44 12.25
N ALA A 225 13.44 -18.71 13.27
CA ALA A 225 12.34 -19.12 14.14
C ALA A 225 11.01 -19.28 13.37
N LEU A 226 10.87 -18.65 12.21
CA LEU A 226 9.72 -18.74 11.31
C LEU A 226 9.96 -19.66 10.11
N GLY A 227 11.09 -20.35 10.05
CA GLY A 227 11.47 -21.23 8.95
C GLY A 227 12.01 -20.51 7.71
N PHE A 228 12.45 -19.26 7.85
CA PHE A 228 12.99 -18.45 6.76
C PHE A 228 14.48 -18.16 6.96
N SER A 229 15.14 -17.63 5.94
CA SER A 229 16.47 -17.05 6.00
C SER A 229 16.38 -15.52 5.96
N ALA A 230 17.33 -14.84 6.60
CA ALA A 230 17.47 -13.39 6.46
C ALA A 230 18.04 -12.95 5.09
N LEU A 231 18.44 -13.89 4.24
CA LEU A 231 18.73 -13.62 2.84
C LEU A 231 17.42 -13.40 2.06
N PRO A 232 17.42 -12.51 1.05
CA PRO A 232 16.29 -12.35 0.16
C PRO A 232 16.12 -13.63 -0.68
N GLU A 233 15.20 -14.46 -0.26
CA GLU A 233 14.82 -15.71 -0.94
C GLU A 233 13.38 -15.61 -1.43
N PHE A 234 13.06 -16.38 -2.48
CA PHE A 234 11.71 -16.49 -2.98
C PHE A 234 10.96 -17.59 -2.24
N TYR A 235 9.80 -17.25 -1.70
CA TYR A 235 8.87 -18.20 -1.08
C TYR A 235 7.54 -18.16 -1.84
N THR A 236 6.93 -19.34 -2.01
CA THR A 236 5.62 -19.43 -2.63
C THR A 236 4.52 -19.07 -1.63
N ASP A 237 3.58 -18.27 -2.07
CA ASP A 237 2.36 -18.06 -1.32
C ASP A 237 1.48 -19.31 -1.29
N ARG A 238 0.60 -19.37 -0.32
CA ARG A 238 -0.23 -20.56 -0.03
C ARG A 238 -1.08 -21.01 -1.23
N GLU A 239 -1.56 -20.07 -2.05
CA GLU A 239 -2.39 -20.35 -3.22
C GLU A 239 -1.63 -20.28 -4.54
N GLN A 240 -0.33 -20.03 -4.50
CA GLN A 240 0.46 -20.00 -5.73
C GLN A 240 0.83 -21.40 -6.19
N LEU A 241 0.39 -21.74 -7.40
CA LEU A 241 1.02 -22.79 -8.19
C LEU A 241 2.14 -22.18 -9.01
N ILE A 242 3.35 -22.29 -8.51
CA ILE A 242 4.50 -22.03 -9.36
C ILE A 242 4.78 -23.28 -10.16
N ASP A 243 4.11 -23.39 -11.25
CA ASP A 243 4.64 -24.11 -12.38
C ASP A 243 5.56 -23.13 -13.09
N LEU A 244 6.86 -23.28 -12.91
CA LEU A 244 7.86 -22.41 -13.53
C LEU A 244 8.30 -23.00 -14.89
N PRO A 245 7.43 -23.04 -15.91
CA PRO A 245 7.82 -23.60 -17.20
C PRO A 245 8.76 -22.67 -17.96
N TYR A 246 8.88 -21.41 -17.52
CA TYR A 246 9.51 -20.38 -18.36
C TYR A 246 10.93 -20.02 -18.00
N ALA A 247 11.31 -20.11 -16.76
CA ALA A 247 12.57 -19.51 -16.35
C ALA A 247 13.64 -20.54 -16.02
N VAL A 248 13.30 -21.81 -15.90
CA VAL A 248 14.19 -22.71 -15.16
C VAL A 248 14.29 -24.11 -15.74
N ARG A 249 13.63 -24.39 -16.86
CA ARG A 249 13.75 -25.70 -17.51
C ARG A 249 14.02 -25.57 -19.00
N THR A 250 15.03 -26.27 -19.46
CA THR A 250 15.23 -26.52 -20.87
C THR A 250 14.15 -27.47 -21.42
N ALA A 251 14.05 -27.59 -22.72
CA ALA A 251 13.05 -28.45 -23.37
C ALA A 251 13.09 -29.94 -22.92
N ASP A 252 14.23 -30.38 -22.40
CA ASP A 252 14.41 -31.70 -21.83
C ASP A 252 14.06 -31.80 -20.34
N GLY A 253 13.55 -30.71 -19.75
CA GLY A 253 13.17 -30.65 -18.33
C GLY A 253 14.31 -30.40 -17.37
N THR A 254 15.53 -30.14 -17.85
CA THR A 254 16.68 -29.82 -17.03
C THR A 254 16.52 -28.42 -16.43
N ALA A 255 16.84 -28.26 -15.14
CA ALA A 255 16.84 -26.96 -14.50
C ALA A 255 17.87 -26.03 -15.13
N VAL A 256 17.43 -24.86 -15.58
CA VAL A 256 18.34 -23.81 -16.04
C VAL A 256 19.06 -23.22 -14.85
N ARG A 257 20.38 -23.28 -14.89
CA ARG A 257 21.19 -22.62 -13.88
C ARG A 257 21.16 -21.10 -14.07
N SER A 258 21.09 -20.39 -12.96
CA SER A 258 21.47 -18.99 -12.99
C SER A 258 22.84 -18.83 -13.68
N PRO A 259 23.05 -17.87 -14.58
CA PRO A 259 24.36 -17.63 -15.17
C PRO A 259 25.44 -17.30 -14.13
N PHE A 260 25.02 -16.98 -12.91
CA PHE A 260 25.88 -16.72 -11.75
C PHE A 260 26.09 -17.93 -10.84
N ALA A 261 25.37 -19.05 -11.08
CA ALA A 261 25.49 -20.26 -10.27
C ALA A 261 26.85 -20.95 -10.53
N LYS A 262 27.59 -21.19 -9.45
CA LYS A 262 28.93 -21.82 -9.51
C LYS A 262 28.86 -23.35 -9.39
N THR A 263 27.82 -23.88 -8.77
CA THR A 263 27.62 -25.30 -8.54
C THR A 263 26.20 -25.75 -8.87
N PRO A 264 25.94 -27.07 -9.05
CA PRO A 264 24.58 -27.58 -9.22
C PRO A 264 23.64 -27.27 -8.05
N ALA A 265 24.17 -27.16 -6.84
CA ALA A 265 23.41 -26.81 -5.65
C ALA A 265 22.99 -25.32 -5.61
N ASP A 266 23.69 -24.47 -6.36
CA ASP A 266 23.37 -23.04 -6.49
C ASP A 266 22.29 -22.77 -7.54
N THR A 267 21.61 -23.79 -8.03
CA THR A 267 20.51 -23.60 -8.95
C THR A 267 19.29 -23.08 -8.19
N VAL A 268 18.64 -22.06 -8.74
CA VAL A 268 17.42 -21.45 -8.18
C VAL A 268 16.35 -22.51 -7.87
N THR A 269 16.32 -23.60 -8.61
CA THR A 269 15.39 -24.73 -8.43
C THR A 269 15.58 -25.52 -7.14
N SER A 270 16.75 -25.48 -6.52
CA SER A 270 16.97 -26.24 -5.27
C SER A 270 16.21 -25.65 -4.08
N ARG A 271 15.76 -24.41 -4.18
CA ARG A 271 15.07 -23.68 -3.11
C ARG A 271 13.64 -23.25 -3.46
N ILE A 272 13.19 -23.45 -4.68
CA ILE A 272 11.79 -23.26 -5.01
C ILE A 272 11.04 -24.42 -4.40
N VAL A 273 10.37 -24.15 -3.30
CA VAL A 273 9.47 -25.09 -2.66
C VAL A 273 8.38 -25.43 -3.68
N GLN A 274 8.45 -26.63 -4.25
CA GLN A 274 7.33 -27.17 -5.04
C GLN A 274 6.12 -27.20 -4.11
N PRO A 275 4.97 -26.64 -4.49
CA PRO A 275 3.78 -26.79 -3.68
C PRO A 275 3.57 -28.26 -3.40
N ASP A 276 3.41 -28.62 -2.13
CA ASP A 276 3.07 -29.97 -1.73
C ASP A 276 1.89 -30.48 -2.56
N ALA A 277 1.83 -31.79 -2.77
CA ALA A 277 0.70 -32.44 -3.43
C ALA A 277 -0.66 -32.06 -2.79
N ASN A 278 -0.65 -31.70 -1.52
CA ASN A 278 -1.81 -31.25 -0.73
C ASN A 278 -1.94 -29.72 -0.68
N SER A 279 -1.19 -28.95 -1.48
CA SER A 279 -1.29 -27.49 -1.41
C SER A 279 -2.69 -27.00 -1.76
N PRO A 280 -3.19 -25.96 -1.09
CA PRO A 280 -4.47 -25.33 -1.43
C PRO A 280 -4.59 -24.98 -2.92
N ALA A 281 -3.50 -24.52 -3.52
CA ALA A 281 -3.45 -24.20 -4.94
C ALA A 281 -3.76 -25.37 -5.86
N ARG A 282 -3.32 -26.58 -5.54
CA ARG A 282 -3.66 -27.80 -6.32
C ARG A 282 -5.13 -28.17 -6.18
N ALA A 283 -5.68 -28.04 -4.99
CA ALA A 283 -7.09 -28.28 -4.75
C ALA A 283 -7.96 -27.26 -5.51
N LEU A 284 -7.57 -25.99 -5.50
CA LEU A 284 -8.23 -24.93 -6.26
C LEU A 284 -8.17 -25.19 -7.76
N LYS A 285 -7.01 -25.60 -8.29
CA LYS A 285 -6.86 -25.95 -9.70
C LYS A 285 -7.77 -27.11 -10.10
N ALA A 286 -7.90 -28.13 -9.26
CA ALA A 286 -8.82 -29.25 -9.49
C ALA A 286 -10.30 -28.80 -9.52
N ARG A 287 -10.64 -27.68 -8.87
CA ARG A 287 -11.97 -27.04 -8.90
C ARG A 287 -12.15 -26.05 -10.06
N GLY A 288 -11.18 -25.95 -10.97
CA GLY A 288 -11.22 -25.08 -12.14
C GLY A 288 -10.71 -23.66 -11.93
N PHE A 289 -10.08 -23.33 -10.79
CA PHE A 289 -9.35 -22.10 -10.60
C PHE A 289 -7.93 -22.30 -11.18
N ASP A 290 -7.78 -22.12 -12.47
CA ASP A 290 -6.59 -22.53 -13.23
C ASP A 290 -5.70 -21.37 -13.67
N MET A 291 -6.03 -20.15 -13.22
CA MET A 291 -5.27 -18.93 -13.51
C MET A 291 -4.78 -18.28 -12.22
N GLN A 292 -3.67 -17.56 -12.33
CA GLN A 292 -3.12 -16.75 -11.25
C GLN A 292 -3.66 -15.32 -11.33
N LEU A 293 -4.27 -14.82 -10.27
CA LEU A 293 -4.64 -13.42 -10.15
C LEU A 293 -3.47 -12.60 -9.62
N ILE A 294 -3.13 -11.54 -10.34
CA ILE A 294 -2.24 -10.48 -9.86
C ILE A 294 -3.04 -9.19 -9.76
N THR A 295 -2.90 -8.48 -8.66
CA THR A 295 -3.47 -7.13 -8.48
C THR A 295 -2.37 -6.08 -8.45
N GLY A 296 -2.69 -4.84 -8.74
CA GLY A 296 -1.72 -3.77 -8.72
C GLY A 296 -2.32 -2.42 -9.09
N ARG A 297 -1.46 -1.44 -9.29
CA ARG A 297 -1.92 -0.11 -9.74
C ARG A 297 -2.36 -0.16 -11.19
N PRO A 298 -3.39 0.63 -11.56
CA PRO A 298 -3.76 0.82 -12.96
C PRO A 298 -2.69 1.62 -13.71
N ALA A 299 -2.77 1.58 -15.04
CA ALA A 299 -2.02 2.50 -15.87
C ALA A 299 -2.48 3.95 -15.64
N ALA A 300 -1.59 4.92 -15.94
CA ALA A 300 -2.00 6.31 -15.96
C ALA A 300 -3.24 6.50 -16.85
N PRO A 301 -4.19 7.38 -16.50
CA PRO A 301 -4.07 8.48 -15.52
C PRO A 301 -4.47 8.11 -14.08
N HIS A 302 -4.87 6.89 -13.82
CA HIS A 302 -5.32 6.49 -12.50
C HIS A 302 -4.17 6.31 -11.51
N PHE A 303 -4.40 6.76 -10.27
CA PHE A 303 -3.48 6.60 -9.16
C PHE A 303 -4.28 6.34 -7.87
N HIS A 304 -4.17 5.14 -7.32
CA HIS A 304 -5.01 4.68 -6.21
C HIS A 304 -6.51 4.81 -6.52
N SER A 305 -7.35 5.07 -5.51
CA SER A 305 -8.79 5.17 -5.70
C SER A 305 -9.28 6.59 -5.99
N TRP A 306 -8.60 7.63 -5.53
CA TRP A 306 -9.11 8.99 -5.59
C TRP A 306 -9.16 9.57 -7.00
N THR A 307 -8.22 9.24 -7.88
CA THR A 307 -8.24 9.68 -9.28
C THR A 307 -9.42 9.12 -10.08
N HIS A 308 -9.99 8.00 -9.62
CA HIS A 308 -11.19 7.41 -10.21
C HIS A 308 -12.46 8.25 -10.02
N TYR A 309 -12.40 9.30 -9.19
CA TYR A 309 -13.47 10.28 -9.01
C TYR A 309 -13.27 11.55 -9.86
N ALA A 310 -12.11 11.68 -10.51
CA ALA A 310 -11.85 12.76 -11.46
C ALA A 310 -12.40 12.36 -12.83
N TRP A 311 -13.35 13.17 -13.38
CA TRP A 311 -14.01 12.86 -14.65
C TRP A 311 -13.03 12.69 -15.82
N GLN A 312 -11.92 13.45 -15.82
CA GLN A 312 -10.89 13.37 -16.85
C GLN A 312 -10.21 11.99 -16.88
N ALA A 313 -9.93 11.44 -15.72
CA ALA A 313 -9.30 10.14 -15.61
C ALA A 313 -10.30 9.01 -15.95
N GLN A 314 -11.57 9.18 -15.57
CA GLN A 314 -12.62 8.23 -15.92
C GLN A 314 -12.94 8.22 -17.41
N GLU A 315 -12.89 9.36 -18.10
CA GLU A 315 -13.07 9.42 -19.55
C GLU A 315 -11.96 8.65 -20.29
N MET A 316 -10.75 8.65 -19.78
CA MET A 316 -9.64 7.90 -20.37
C MET A 316 -9.68 6.39 -20.06
N TRP A 317 -10.08 6.01 -18.86
CA TRP A 317 -10.15 4.61 -18.39
C TRP A 317 -11.40 4.42 -17.52
N PRO A 318 -12.60 4.29 -18.15
CA PRO A 318 -13.86 4.26 -17.40
C PRO A 318 -14.08 2.95 -16.64
N ASP A 319 -13.64 1.83 -17.22
CA ASP A 319 -14.05 0.50 -16.79
C ASP A 319 -12.95 -0.22 -16.00
N LEU A 320 -13.34 -0.97 -14.97
CA LEU A 320 -12.48 -1.99 -14.38
C LEU A 320 -12.18 -3.05 -15.43
N TYR A 321 -10.93 -3.34 -15.64
CA TYR A 321 -10.50 -4.32 -16.63
C TYR A 321 -9.77 -5.50 -16.03
N VAL A 322 -9.82 -6.63 -16.73
CA VAL A 322 -8.97 -7.79 -16.50
C VAL A 322 -8.11 -8.02 -17.73
N GLN A 323 -6.79 -7.93 -17.58
CA GLN A 323 -5.88 -8.32 -18.64
C GLN A 323 -5.82 -9.83 -18.73
N ILE A 324 -6.03 -10.36 -19.93
CA ILE A 324 -5.99 -11.78 -20.22
C ILE A 324 -5.25 -12.02 -21.54
N HIS A 325 -4.45 -13.07 -21.60
CA HIS A 325 -3.73 -13.41 -22.82
C HIS A 325 -4.70 -13.80 -23.95
N PRO A 326 -4.54 -13.31 -25.21
CA PRO A 326 -5.47 -13.58 -26.32
C PRO A 326 -5.75 -15.06 -26.57
N ALA A 327 -4.71 -15.91 -26.49
CA ALA A 327 -4.89 -17.35 -26.69
C ALA A 327 -5.72 -18.00 -25.55
N LYS A 328 -5.59 -17.52 -24.31
CA LYS A 328 -6.41 -18.00 -23.19
C LYS A 328 -7.85 -17.51 -23.32
N ALA A 329 -8.03 -16.24 -23.70
CA ALA A 329 -9.33 -15.66 -23.96
C ALA A 329 -10.09 -16.40 -25.06
N ALA A 330 -9.42 -16.70 -26.17
CA ALA A 330 -10.01 -17.50 -27.27
C ALA A 330 -10.46 -18.89 -26.81
N ALA A 331 -9.64 -19.57 -25.98
CA ALA A 331 -9.99 -20.88 -25.43
C ALA A 331 -11.20 -20.82 -24.47
N LEU A 332 -11.49 -19.65 -23.88
CA LEU A 332 -12.63 -19.42 -22.98
C LEU A 332 -13.83 -18.78 -23.72
N GLY A 333 -13.74 -18.50 -25.02
CA GLY A 333 -14.77 -17.81 -25.79
C GLY A 333 -14.94 -16.33 -25.37
N ILE A 334 -13.89 -15.70 -24.91
CA ILE A 334 -13.89 -14.32 -24.44
C ILE A 334 -13.36 -13.38 -25.54
N GLU A 335 -14.14 -12.37 -25.90
CA GLU A 335 -13.76 -11.31 -26.83
C GLU A 335 -13.26 -10.08 -26.07
N ASP A 336 -12.44 -9.28 -26.74
CA ASP A 336 -11.96 -8.01 -26.18
C ASP A 336 -13.09 -7.05 -25.86
N GLY A 337 -12.98 -6.31 -24.75
CA GLY A 337 -14.00 -5.37 -24.27
C GLY A 337 -15.28 -6.01 -23.71
N ARG A 338 -15.45 -7.32 -23.77
CA ARG A 338 -16.63 -8.00 -23.22
C ARG A 338 -16.56 -8.06 -21.69
N GLU A 339 -17.74 -7.99 -21.09
CA GLU A 339 -17.86 -8.20 -19.63
C GLU A 339 -17.66 -9.68 -19.31
N VAL A 340 -16.81 -9.93 -18.32
CA VAL A 340 -16.48 -11.27 -17.82
C VAL A 340 -16.69 -11.33 -16.31
N THR A 341 -16.83 -12.55 -15.81
CA THR A 341 -16.78 -12.83 -14.37
C THR A 341 -15.41 -13.36 -14.01
N VAL A 342 -14.78 -12.77 -13.00
CA VAL A 342 -13.57 -13.30 -12.36
C VAL A 342 -13.94 -13.78 -10.97
N GLU A 343 -13.52 -14.97 -10.62
CA GLU A 343 -13.86 -15.65 -9.37
C GLU A 343 -12.62 -16.25 -8.71
N THR A 344 -12.51 -16.10 -7.41
CA THR A 344 -11.58 -16.81 -6.53
C THR A 344 -12.36 -17.62 -5.50
N ASP A 345 -11.69 -18.38 -4.64
CA ASP A 345 -12.36 -19.05 -3.52
C ASP A 345 -12.95 -18.09 -2.47
N HIS A 346 -12.58 -16.81 -2.57
CA HIS A 346 -12.98 -15.75 -1.63
C HIS A 346 -14.15 -14.90 -2.13
N GLY A 347 -14.37 -14.85 -3.44
CA GLY A 347 -15.47 -14.07 -4.01
C GLY A 347 -15.43 -13.97 -5.52
N GLN A 348 -16.33 -13.16 -6.05
CA GLN A 348 -16.43 -12.93 -7.49
C GLN A 348 -16.69 -11.45 -7.81
N ILE A 349 -16.15 -11.02 -8.94
CA ILE A 349 -16.41 -9.70 -9.50
C ILE A 349 -16.67 -9.77 -11.00
N ARG A 350 -17.25 -8.69 -11.53
CA ARG A 350 -17.31 -8.45 -12.97
C ARG A 350 -16.23 -7.44 -13.36
N ALA A 351 -15.69 -7.59 -14.57
CA ALA A 351 -14.73 -6.66 -15.18
C ALA A 351 -14.83 -6.76 -16.70
N ARG A 352 -14.23 -5.81 -17.42
CA ARG A 352 -14.10 -5.91 -18.88
C ARG A 352 -12.83 -6.64 -19.27
N ALA A 353 -12.92 -7.57 -20.19
CA ALA A 353 -11.75 -8.23 -20.73
C ALA A 353 -10.91 -7.24 -21.55
N TRP A 354 -9.63 -7.21 -21.27
CA TRP A 354 -8.63 -6.53 -22.08
C TRP A 354 -7.60 -7.56 -22.57
N LEU A 355 -7.66 -7.87 -23.87
CA LEU A 355 -6.76 -8.85 -24.45
C LEU A 355 -5.36 -8.25 -24.60
N HIS A 356 -4.40 -8.78 -23.85
CA HIS A 356 -3.04 -8.27 -23.79
C HIS A 356 -2.01 -9.37 -23.92
N ALA A 357 -1.27 -9.39 -25.05
CA ALA A 357 -0.29 -10.45 -25.35
C ALA A 357 0.96 -10.43 -24.42
N GLY A 358 1.16 -9.35 -23.67
CA GLY A 358 2.28 -9.23 -22.72
C GLY A 358 2.03 -9.89 -21.37
N ILE A 359 0.81 -10.40 -21.10
CA ILE A 359 0.55 -11.18 -19.88
C ILE A 359 0.76 -12.68 -20.14
N ARG A 360 1.06 -13.42 -19.11
CA ARG A 360 1.23 -14.90 -19.22
C ARG A 360 -0.11 -15.59 -19.49
N LEU A 361 -0.05 -16.77 -20.12
CA LEU A 361 -1.23 -17.60 -20.46
C LEU A 361 -2.03 -18.04 -19.22
N ASP A 362 -1.37 -18.21 -18.10
CA ASP A 362 -1.92 -18.71 -16.83
C ASP A 362 -2.15 -17.61 -15.80
N THR A 363 -2.10 -16.35 -16.22
CA THR A 363 -2.17 -15.21 -15.31
C THR A 363 -3.16 -14.19 -15.81
N VAL A 364 -3.85 -13.53 -14.89
CA VAL A 364 -4.65 -12.32 -15.15
C VAL A 364 -4.21 -11.20 -14.23
N PHE A 365 -4.32 -9.97 -14.71
CA PHE A 365 -4.08 -8.77 -13.92
C PHE A 365 -5.37 -7.95 -13.82
N ILE A 366 -5.70 -7.53 -12.60
CA ILE A 366 -6.83 -6.63 -12.33
C ILE A 366 -6.33 -5.47 -11.48
N PRO A 367 -6.53 -4.22 -11.90
CA PRO A 367 -6.06 -3.07 -11.14
C PRO A 367 -6.96 -2.76 -9.93
N ILE A 368 -6.36 -2.09 -8.94
CA ILE A 368 -7.04 -1.55 -7.77
C ILE A 368 -7.66 -0.19 -8.09
N GLY A 369 -8.56 0.29 -7.22
CA GLY A 369 -9.02 1.67 -7.16
C GLY A 369 -10.48 1.86 -7.51
N TRP A 370 -11.11 0.94 -8.23
CA TRP A 370 -12.55 0.99 -8.48
C TRP A 370 -13.35 0.65 -7.25
N ASP A 371 -14.52 1.26 -7.14
CA ASP A 371 -15.56 0.91 -6.17
C ASP A 371 -16.97 1.21 -6.72
N ARG A 372 -17.99 0.83 -5.95
CA ARG A 372 -19.40 0.95 -6.35
C ARG A 372 -19.98 2.36 -6.22
N ALA A 373 -19.27 3.28 -5.58
CA ALA A 373 -19.70 4.66 -5.38
C ALA A 373 -19.17 5.63 -6.44
N GLN A 374 -18.37 5.16 -7.38
CA GLN A 374 -17.86 6.01 -8.46
C GLN A 374 -18.99 6.59 -9.31
N PRO A 375 -18.98 7.91 -9.59
CA PRO A 375 -20.16 8.61 -10.09
C PRO A 375 -20.54 8.25 -11.52
N PHE A 376 -19.59 7.82 -12.36
CA PHE A 376 -19.86 7.59 -13.78
C PHE A 376 -19.86 6.11 -14.16
N HIS A 377 -18.90 5.35 -13.67
CA HIS A 377 -18.70 3.95 -14.00
C HIS A 377 -18.44 3.11 -12.73
N PRO A 378 -19.48 2.80 -11.97
CA PRO A 378 -19.34 2.04 -10.72
C PRO A 378 -18.98 0.58 -11.02
N TRP A 379 -17.83 0.14 -10.50
CA TRP A 379 -17.36 -1.23 -10.58
C TRP A 379 -17.06 -1.77 -9.17
N PRO A 380 -17.10 -3.08 -8.96
CA PRO A 380 -16.68 -3.63 -7.68
C PRO A 380 -15.16 -3.46 -7.47
N SER A 381 -14.73 -3.35 -6.23
CA SER A 381 -13.31 -3.43 -5.89
C SER A 381 -12.75 -4.83 -6.19
N VAL A 382 -11.54 -4.90 -6.74
CA VAL A 382 -10.83 -6.18 -6.93
C VAL A 382 -10.61 -6.92 -5.61
N ASN A 383 -10.61 -6.22 -4.50
CA ASN A 383 -10.40 -6.80 -3.16
C ASN A 383 -11.61 -7.59 -2.61
N HIS A 384 -12.67 -7.74 -3.38
CA HIS A 384 -13.63 -8.83 -3.18
C HIS A 384 -13.05 -10.22 -3.50
N LEU A 385 -11.96 -10.28 -4.25
CA LEU A 385 -11.29 -11.52 -4.65
C LEU A 385 -10.15 -11.91 -3.72
N THR A 386 -9.81 -11.08 -2.73
CA THR A 386 -8.66 -11.26 -1.83
C THR A 386 -9.12 -11.54 -0.40
N ASP A 387 -8.21 -12.13 0.38
CA ASP A 387 -8.46 -12.52 1.77
C ASP A 387 -7.37 -11.93 2.68
N GLU A 388 -7.70 -11.61 3.91
CA GLU A 388 -6.76 -11.12 4.92
C GLU A 388 -6.12 -12.22 5.76
N THR A 389 -6.55 -13.47 5.62
CA THR A 389 -5.99 -14.60 6.40
C THR A 389 -4.64 -15.06 5.88
N GLN A 390 -4.34 -14.77 4.60
CA GLN A 390 -3.03 -15.03 4.03
C GLN A 390 -2.10 -13.86 4.35
N ARG A 391 -1.32 -14.00 5.41
CA ARG A 391 -0.44 -12.95 5.92
C ARG A 391 1.02 -13.35 5.82
N ASP A 392 1.86 -12.38 5.51
CA ASP A 392 3.30 -12.51 5.62
C ASP A 392 3.68 -12.73 7.09
N PRO A 393 4.40 -13.80 7.43
CA PRO A 393 4.65 -14.14 8.83
C PRO A 393 5.63 -13.18 9.54
N LEU A 394 6.33 -12.33 8.80
CA LEU A 394 7.27 -11.36 9.36
C LEU A 394 6.62 -10.00 9.57
N SER A 395 5.89 -9.53 8.56
CA SER A 395 5.28 -8.19 8.55
C SER A 395 3.80 -8.19 8.94
N ASP A 396 3.18 -9.37 9.02
CA ASP A 396 1.73 -9.54 9.21
C ASP A 396 0.89 -8.88 8.09
N HIS A 397 1.52 -8.54 6.96
CA HIS A 397 0.85 -7.91 5.85
C HIS A 397 0.02 -8.92 5.07
N ALA A 398 -1.24 -8.58 4.79
CA ALA A 398 -2.10 -9.43 3.98
C ALA A 398 -1.56 -9.54 2.55
N ASN A 399 -1.55 -10.75 2.01
CA ASN A 399 -1.23 -10.95 0.61
C ASN A 399 -2.39 -10.44 -0.25
N LEU A 400 -2.08 -9.52 -1.15
CA LEU A 400 -3.05 -8.96 -2.11
C LEU A 400 -2.81 -9.48 -3.54
N LYS A 401 -1.90 -10.44 -3.70
CA LYS A 401 -1.49 -10.97 -5.00
C LYS A 401 -1.34 -12.49 -4.90
N GLY A 402 -1.43 -13.16 -6.05
CA GLY A 402 -1.12 -14.57 -6.07
C GLY A 402 -2.28 -15.50 -5.69
N TYR A 403 -3.51 -15.06 -5.85
CA TYR A 403 -4.68 -15.91 -5.68
C TYR A 403 -4.94 -16.77 -6.93
N MET A 404 -5.46 -17.98 -6.73
CA MET A 404 -5.97 -18.77 -7.84
C MET A 404 -7.36 -18.28 -8.24
N CYS A 405 -7.57 -18.09 -9.53
CA CYS A 405 -8.85 -17.62 -10.05
C CYS A 405 -9.29 -18.38 -11.30
N ARG A 406 -10.54 -18.21 -11.67
CA ARG A 406 -11.09 -18.56 -12.98
C ARG A 406 -11.76 -17.36 -13.61
N VAL A 407 -11.73 -17.31 -14.94
CA VAL A 407 -12.41 -16.28 -15.72
C VAL A 407 -13.42 -16.97 -16.63
N SER A 408 -14.62 -16.46 -16.69
CA SER A 408 -15.67 -16.98 -17.56
C SER A 408 -16.34 -15.85 -18.34
N ALA A 409 -16.71 -16.14 -19.58
CA ALA A 409 -17.57 -15.27 -20.35
C ALA A 409 -18.91 -15.11 -19.61
N ARG A 410 -19.42 -13.89 -19.55
CA ARG A 410 -20.77 -13.65 -19.06
C ARG A 410 -21.77 -13.92 -20.15
N SER A 411 -22.78 -14.71 -19.84
CA SER A 411 -23.93 -14.84 -20.76
C SER A 411 -24.56 -13.48 -20.99
N PRO A 412 -24.96 -13.17 -22.23
CA PRO A 412 -25.54 -11.88 -22.61
C PRO A 412 -26.81 -11.56 -21.82
#